data_19c6a8e29ccf061c705a8347f5fe6417
#
_entry.id   19c6a8e29ccf061c705a8347f5fe6417
#
_cell.length_a   1.000
_cell.length_b   1.000
_cell.length_c   1.000
_cell.angle_alpha   90.00
_cell.angle_beta   90.00
_cell.angle_gamma   90.00
#
_symmetry.space_group_name_H-M   'P 1'
#
loop_
_entity.id
_entity.type
_entity.pdbx_description
1 polymer ?
#
loop_
_entity_poly.entity_id
_entity_poly.type
_entity_poly.pdbx_seq_one_letter_code
_entity_poly.pdbx_strand_id
1 'polypeptide(L)'
;MIGGCGSLFLPGTKICAVDSPKFWLAYWRSMADSYAHVTYLEQRFGNGAARLDIRAYRSARGAQREGRDTPEAQFVRESHEKRATENDHAKPLITACRTSLMFFEGNSSLEWTFVSPPAMYRSGRKTGTYETLTDYIPLRGDQNDSGILEGRLKGISTFDFAIAIADEAERRNFREQHWTAWGEISDDEPAPSPYINL
;
A
#
# COMPACT_ATOMS: atom_id res chain seq x y z
N MET A 1 -14.51 -9.96 4.46
CA MET A 1 -14.27 -9.30 3.13
C MET A 1 -12.87 -8.71 3.11
N ILE A 2 -12.18 -8.81 1.97
CA ILE A 2 -10.84 -8.20 1.80
C ILE A 2 -10.97 -7.04 0.81
N GLY A 3 -10.51 -5.87 1.23
CA GLY A 3 -10.52 -4.64 0.44
C GLY A 3 -9.13 -4.22 -0.05
N GLY A 4 -8.88 -2.92 -0.16
CA GLY A 4 -7.61 -2.31 -0.55
C GLY A 4 -7.24 -1.13 0.35
N CYS A 5 -5.96 -0.82 0.44
CA CYS A 5 -5.44 0.27 1.29
C CYS A 5 -6.11 1.63 1.04
N GLY A 6 -6.63 1.84 -0.17
CA GLY A 6 -7.34 3.08 -0.52
C GLY A 6 -8.63 3.33 0.25
N SER A 7 -9.23 2.29 0.85
CA SER A 7 -10.42 2.40 1.69
C SER A 7 -10.10 2.90 3.10
N LEU A 8 -8.85 2.80 3.56
CA LEU A 8 -8.42 3.27 4.87
C LEU A 8 -8.38 4.80 4.89
N PHE A 9 -8.68 5.38 6.05
CA PHE A 9 -8.62 6.82 6.25
C PHE A 9 -7.19 7.30 6.52
N LEU A 10 -6.92 8.54 6.13
CA LEU A 10 -5.73 9.23 6.60
C LEU A 10 -5.89 9.59 8.08
N PRO A 11 -4.86 9.36 8.92
CA PRO A 11 -4.92 9.61 10.35
C PRO A 11 -5.41 11.03 10.69
N GLY A 12 -6.27 11.11 11.70
CA GLY A 12 -6.86 12.38 12.13
C GLY A 12 -7.89 12.98 11.18
N THR A 13 -8.28 12.25 10.11
CA THR A 13 -9.26 12.74 9.12
C THR A 13 -10.31 11.66 8.82
N LYS A 14 -11.31 12.03 8.04
CA LYS A 14 -12.24 11.09 7.38
C LYS A 14 -12.03 11.03 5.86
N ILE A 15 -10.83 11.37 5.41
CA ILE A 15 -10.47 11.32 3.99
C ILE A 15 -9.90 9.92 3.70
N CYS A 16 -10.53 9.19 2.80
CA CYS A 16 -9.97 7.93 2.31
C CYS A 16 -8.66 8.18 1.57
N ALA A 17 -7.72 7.26 1.73
CA ALA A 17 -6.42 7.35 1.05
C ALA A 17 -6.56 7.51 -0.46
N VAL A 18 -7.50 6.80 -1.08
CA VAL A 18 -7.77 6.89 -2.53
C VAL A 18 -8.11 8.31 -2.99
N ASP A 19 -8.71 9.12 -2.14
CA ASP A 19 -9.15 10.48 -2.45
C ASP A 19 -8.04 11.53 -2.23
N SER A 20 -6.88 11.11 -1.71
CA SER A 20 -5.79 12.01 -1.37
C SER A 20 -4.64 11.98 -2.38
N PRO A 21 -4.38 13.06 -3.13
CA PRO A 21 -3.19 13.17 -3.97
C PRO A 21 -1.87 13.01 -3.17
N LYS A 22 -1.85 13.47 -1.91
CA LYS A 22 -0.69 13.31 -1.02
C LYS A 22 -0.39 11.85 -0.72
N PHE A 23 -1.43 11.04 -0.54
CA PHE A 23 -1.26 9.60 -0.35
C PHE A 23 -0.67 8.95 -1.59
N TRP A 24 -1.21 9.22 -2.77
CA TRP A 24 -0.70 8.65 -4.02
C TRP A 24 0.76 8.98 -4.26
N LEU A 25 1.15 10.21 -3.99
CA LEU A 25 2.54 10.64 -4.13
C LEU A 25 3.46 9.89 -3.15
N ALA A 26 3.08 9.83 -1.87
CA ALA A 26 3.83 9.10 -0.84
C ALA A 26 3.91 7.60 -1.14
N TYR A 27 2.81 7.01 -1.62
CA TYR A 27 2.72 5.60 -2.00
C TYR A 27 3.71 5.25 -3.11
N TRP A 28 3.68 5.97 -4.22
CA TRP A 28 4.57 5.69 -5.35
C TRP A 28 6.03 5.99 -5.05
N ARG A 29 6.30 7.02 -4.26
CA ARG A 29 7.65 7.30 -3.75
C ARG A 29 8.16 6.17 -2.88
N SER A 30 7.37 5.69 -1.93
CA SER A 30 7.72 4.56 -1.07
C SER A 30 7.94 3.27 -1.86
N MET A 31 7.06 2.99 -2.85
CA MET A 31 7.24 1.84 -3.74
C MET A 31 8.54 1.91 -4.54
N ALA A 32 8.86 3.06 -5.12
CA ALA A 32 10.09 3.24 -5.89
C ALA A 32 11.35 3.18 -5.01
N ASP A 33 11.29 3.67 -3.78
CA ASP A 33 12.42 3.66 -2.86
C ASP A 33 12.76 2.27 -2.32
N SER A 34 11.78 1.35 -2.30
CA SER A 34 11.95 -0.05 -1.91
C SER A 34 12.33 -0.92 -3.13
N TYR A 35 13.56 -1.44 -3.14
CA TYR A 35 14.00 -2.33 -4.22
C TYR A 35 13.15 -3.60 -4.29
N ALA A 36 12.79 -4.16 -3.14
CA ALA A 36 11.96 -5.36 -3.08
C ALA A 36 10.56 -5.13 -3.65
N HIS A 37 9.96 -3.95 -3.44
CA HIS A 37 8.67 -3.62 -4.06
C HIS A 37 8.77 -3.44 -5.57
N VAL A 38 9.83 -2.79 -6.07
CA VAL A 38 10.07 -2.66 -7.51
C VAL A 38 10.17 -4.05 -8.14
N THR A 39 10.98 -4.94 -7.56
CA THR A 39 11.14 -6.31 -8.04
C THR A 39 9.83 -7.10 -7.99
N TYR A 40 9.06 -6.97 -6.91
CA TYR A 40 7.75 -7.60 -6.78
C TYR A 40 6.76 -7.13 -7.87
N LEU A 41 6.72 -5.83 -8.15
CA LEU A 41 5.86 -5.28 -9.19
C LEU A 41 6.24 -5.82 -10.58
N GLU A 42 7.54 -5.91 -10.86
CA GLU A 42 8.04 -6.47 -12.12
C GLU A 42 7.70 -7.94 -12.29
N GLN A 43 7.89 -8.74 -11.24
CA GLN A 43 7.56 -10.16 -11.25
C GLN A 43 6.06 -10.40 -11.42
N ARG A 44 5.25 -9.63 -10.71
CA ARG A 44 3.79 -9.81 -10.71
C ARG A 44 3.14 -9.40 -12.02
N PHE A 45 3.62 -8.37 -12.62
CA PHE A 45 2.92 -7.71 -13.71
C PHE A 45 3.71 -7.71 -15.02
N GLY A 46 4.93 -8.21 -15.03
CA GLY A 46 5.81 -8.23 -16.19
C GLY A 46 6.36 -6.86 -16.55
N ASN A 47 7.10 -6.81 -17.65
CA ASN A 47 7.76 -5.59 -18.13
C ASN A 47 6.85 -4.69 -18.98
N GLY A 48 5.59 -4.55 -18.62
CA GLY A 48 4.67 -3.65 -19.32
C GLY A 48 5.07 -2.17 -19.16
N ALA A 49 4.70 -1.34 -20.15
CA ALA A 49 5.13 0.06 -20.27
C ALA A 49 4.93 0.90 -18.99
N ALA A 50 3.84 0.67 -18.23
CA ALA A 50 3.59 1.39 -16.99
C ALA A 50 4.58 1.06 -15.86
N ARG A 51 5.44 0.05 -16.02
CA ARG A 51 6.37 -0.46 -14.99
C ARG A 51 7.82 -0.25 -15.31
N LEU A 52 8.19 -0.15 -16.55
CA LEU A 52 9.50 0.38 -16.93
C LEU A 52 9.73 1.73 -16.29
N ASP A 53 8.67 2.49 -16.07
CA ASP A 53 8.70 3.76 -15.39
C ASP A 53 9.11 3.70 -13.93
N ILE A 54 8.74 2.67 -13.16
CA ILE A 54 9.07 2.65 -11.72
C ILE A 54 10.56 2.49 -11.47
N ARG A 55 11.25 1.72 -12.33
CA ARG A 55 12.70 1.54 -12.23
C ARG A 55 13.45 2.81 -12.66
N ALA A 56 13.02 3.46 -13.73
CA ALA A 56 13.52 4.75 -14.15
C ALA A 56 13.26 5.83 -13.08
N TYR A 57 12.06 5.84 -12.53
CA TYR A 57 11.68 6.73 -11.45
C TYR A 57 12.52 6.51 -10.19
N ARG A 58 12.76 5.25 -9.78
CA ARG A 58 13.68 4.92 -8.69
C ARG A 58 15.09 5.49 -8.93
N SER A 59 15.62 5.27 -10.13
CA SER A 59 16.96 5.78 -10.49
C SER A 59 17.03 7.29 -10.44
N ALA A 60 16.00 7.97 -10.95
CA ALA A 60 15.91 9.43 -10.93
C ALA A 60 15.77 10.00 -9.50
N ARG A 61 15.03 9.32 -8.62
CA ARG A 61 14.95 9.68 -7.19
C ARG A 61 16.28 9.46 -6.48
N GLY A 62 16.97 8.37 -6.81
CA GLY A 62 18.32 8.09 -6.29
C GLY A 62 19.31 9.18 -6.68
N ALA A 63 19.34 9.57 -7.95
CA ALA A 63 20.20 10.64 -8.45
C ALA A 63 19.95 11.98 -7.72
N GLN A 64 18.68 12.31 -7.48
CA GLN A 64 18.32 13.51 -6.71
C GLN A 64 18.89 13.48 -5.28
N ARG A 65 18.70 12.33 -4.57
CA ARG A 65 19.19 12.19 -3.19
C ARG A 65 20.71 12.26 -3.07
N GLU A 66 21.40 11.85 -4.11
CA GLU A 66 22.87 11.86 -4.18
C GLU A 66 23.43 13.17 -4.74
N GLY A 67 22.59 14.16 -5.01
CA GLY A 67 23.00 15.45 -5.56
C GLY A 67 23.48 15.39 -7.02
N ARG A 68 23.14 14.30 -7.75
CA ARG A 68 23.48 14.07 -9.15
C ARG A 68 22.27 14.27 -10.09
N ASP A 69 21.41 15.21 -9.73
CA ASP A 69 20.18 15.47 -10.47
C ASP A 69 20.47 16.10 -11.84
N THR A 70 19.85 15.55 -12.87
CA THR A 70 19.94 16.07 -14.25
C THR A 70 18.55 16.49 -14.73
N PRO A 71 18.45 17.34 -15.78
CA PRO A 71 17.14 17.69 -16.36
C PRO A 71 16.33 16.47 -16.79
N GLU A 72 16.96 15.41 -17.29
CA GLU A 72 16.30 14.18 -17.68
C GLU A 72 15.75 13.43 -16.46
N ALA A 73 16.53 13.35 -15.37
CA ALA A 73 16.09 12.73 -14.11
C ALA A 73 14.92 13.52 -13.50
N GLN A 74 14.98 14.84 -13.53
CA GLN A 74 13.89 15.70 -13.09
C GLN A 74 12.63 15.45 -13.93
N PHE A 75 12.74 15.43 -15.25
CA PHE A 75 11.61 15.14 -16.15
C PHE A 75 10.96 13.77 -15.85
N VAL A 76 11.77 12.73 -15.63
CA VAL A 76 11.27 11.38 -15.28
C VAL A 76 10.48 11.44 -13.97
N ARG A 77 11.00 12.11 -12.94
CA ARG A 77 10.29 12.25 -11.67
C ARG A 77 8.97 12.98 -11.82
N GLU A 78 8.99 14.17 -12.40
CA GLU A 78 7.81 15.00 -12.57
C GLU A 78 6.74 14.31 -13.42
N SER A 79 7.13 13.65 -14.51
CA SER A 79 6.21 12.90 -15.37
C SER A 79 5.58 11.72 -14.63
N HIS A 80 6.37 10.98 -13.83
CA HIS A 80 5.84 9.85 -13.05
C HIS A 80 4.90 10.34 -11.95
N GLU A 81 5.28 11.35 -11.19
CA GLU A 81 4.49 11.91 -10.09
C GLU A 81 3.18 12.55 -10.58
N LYS A 82 3.23 13.25 -11.71
CA LYS A 82 2.02 13.76 -12.37
C LYS A 82 1.08 12.62 -12.73
N ARG A 83 1.56 11.59 -13.41
CA ARG A 83 0.73 10.42 -13.75
C ARG A 83 0.20 9.71 -12.51
N ALA A 84 1.01 9.56 -11.47
CA ALA A 84 0.60 8.93 -10.23
C ALA A 84 -0.55 9.67 -9.53
N THR A 85 -0.55 10.99 -9.57
CA THR A 85 -1.59 11.82 -8.95
C THR A 85 -2.83 12.02 -9.83
N GLU A 86 -2.65 12.03 -11.15
CA GLU A 86 -3.73 12.21 -12.14
C GLU A 86 -4.29 10.87 -12.65
N ASN A 87 -3.66 9.75 -12.30
CA ASN A 87 -3.91 8.45 -12.92
C ASN A 87 -5.29 7.89 -12.62
N ASP A 88 -6.08 7.75 -13.65
CA ASP A 88 -7.42 7.17 -13.60
C ASP A 88 -7.42 5.63 -13.68
N HIS A 89 -6.32 4.99 -14.07
CA HIS A 89 -6.31 3.53 -14.29
C HIS A 89 -6.37 2.69 -13.00
N ALA A 90 -5.76 3.15 -11.91
CA ALA A 90 -5.83 2.45 -10.62
C ALA A 90 -7.05 2.90 -9.79
N LYS A 91 -7.53 4.11 -9.98
CA LYS A 91 -8.68 4.68 -9.26
C LYS A 91 -9.95 3.82 -9.35
N PRO A 92 -10.37 3.28 -10.52
CA PRO A 92 -11.58 2.48 -10.60
C PRO A 92 -11.54 1.24 -9.70
N LEU A 93 -10.44 0.50 -9.67
CA LEU A 93 -10.30 -0.69 -8.83
C LEU A 93 -10.35 -0.33 -7.34
N ILE A 94 -9.64 0.72 -6.94
CA ILE A 94 -9.55 1.14 -5.55
C ILE A 94 -10.86 1.77 -5.11
N THR A 95 -11.52 2.53 -5.99
CA THR A 95 -12.88 3.05 -5.76
C THR A 95 -13.88 1.90 -5.60
N ALA A 96 -13.77 0.84 -6.40
CA ALA A 96 -14.60 -0.35 -6.25
C ALA A 96 -14.42 -1.02 -4.88
N CYS A 97 -13.17 -1.13 -4.38
CA CYS A 97 -12.90 -1.64 -3.02
C CYS A 97 -13.56 -0.77 -1.94
N ARG A 98 -13.47 0.56 -2.07
CA ARG A 98 -14.15 1.50 -1.16
C ARG A 98 -15.67 1.36 -1.25
N THR A 99 -16.21 1.30 -2.44
CA THR A 99 -17.66 1.11 -2.64
C THR A 99 -18.13 -0.19 -2.02
N SER A 100 -17.32 -1.27 -2.10
CA SER A 100 -17.63 -2.53 -1.44
C SER A 100 -17.74 -2.39 0.09
N LEU A 101 -16.89 -1.58 0.72
CA LEU A 101 -16.99 -1.29 2.16
C LEU A 101 -18.33 -0.64 2.51
N MET A 102 -18.81 0.29 1.71
CA MET A 102 -20.08 0.99 1.96
C MET A 102 -21.30 0.05 2.05
N PHE A 103 -21.25 -1.14 1.41
CA PHE A 103 -22.31 -2.14 1.55
C PHE A 103 -22.33 -2.83 2.92
N PHE A 104 -21.22 -2.77 3.64
CA PHE A 104 -21.10 -3.37 4.97
C PHE A 104 -21.30 -2.33 6.07
N GLU A 105 -20.86 -1.10 5.87
CA GLU A 105 -21.04 -0.02 6.84
C GLU A 105 -22.52 0.19 7.17
N GLY A 106 -22.84 0.10 8.47
CA GLY A 106 -24.22 0.24 8.95
C GLY A 106 -25.12 -0.98 8.67
N ASN A 107 -24.62 -2.05 8.09
CA ASN A 107 -25.39 -3.28 7.92
C ASN A 107 -25.33 -4.12 9.18
N SER A 108 -26.46 -4.19 9.91
CA SER A 108 -26.61 -4.98 11.13
C SER A 108 -27.26 -6.36 10.90
N SER A 109 -27.62 -6.70 9.68
CA SER A 109 -28.26 -7.98 9.36
C SER A 109 -27.25 -9.11 9.07
N LEU A 110 -25.98 -8.77 8.93
CA LEU A 110 -24.88 -9.72 8.69
C LEU A 110 -23.75 -9.48 9.70
N GLU A 111 -23.17 -10.55 10.20
CA GLU A 111 -21.86 -10.46 10.87
C GLU A 111 -20.79 -10.30 9.80
N TRP A 112 -20.06 -9.20 9.84
CA TRP A 112 -19.01 -8.92 8.90
C TRP A 112 -17.74 -8.40 9.57
N THR A 113 -16.63 -8.56 8.91
CA THR A 113 -15.38 -7.85 9.13
C THR A 113 -14.80 -7.48 7.78
N PHE A 114 -14.24 -6.30 7.65
CA PHE A 114 -13.65 -5.80 6.41
C PHE A 114 -12.19 -5.46 6.66
N VAL A 115 -11.29 -6.23 6.05
CA VAL A 115 -9.85 -6.02 6.19
C VAL A 115 -9.27 -5.42 4.93
N SER A 116 -8.48 -4.38 5.07
CA SER A 116 -7.71 -3.78 3.98
C SER A 116 -6.21 -3.95 4.24
N PRO A 117 -5.41 -4.39 3.25
CA PRO A 117 -3.97 -4.43 3.42
C PRO A 117 -3.43 -3.00 3.66
N PRO A 118 -2.30 -2.85 4.35
CA PRO A 118 -1.62 -1.57 4.48
C PRO A 118 -1.02 -1.13 3.15
N ALA A 119 -0.51 0.09 3.08
CA ALA A 119 -0.01 0.68 1.84
C ALA A 119 1.13 -0.14 1.20
N MET A 120 2.09 -0.61 2.02
CA MET A 120 3.25 -1.38 1.55
C MET A 120 2.99 -2.88 1.72
N TYR A 121 2.38 -3.49 0.70
CA TYR A 121 1.95 -4.89 0.72
C TYR A 121 2.59 -5.69 -0.42
N ARG A 122 3.28 -6.76 -0.10
CA ARG A 122 3.94 -7.64 -1.07
C ARG A 122 4.26 -9.02 -0.51
N SER A 123 4.68 -9.94 -1.36
CA SER A 123 5.32 -11.17 -0.89
C SER A 123 6.56 -10.84 -0.05
N GLY A 124 6.81 -11.62 0.98
CA GLY A 124 7.90 -11.44 1.89
C GLY A 124 8.02 -12.61 2.86
N ARG A 125 8.95 -12.52 3.82
CA ARG A 125 9.15 -13.55 4.84
C ARG A 125 7.92 -13.66 5.75
N LYS A 126 7.63 -14.88 6.18
CA LYS A 126 6.73 -15.14 7.30
C LYS A 126 7.45 -14.84 8.61
N THR A 127 7.00 -13.86 9.36
CA THR A 127 7.50 -13.54 10.69
C THR A 127 6.61 -14.10 11.79
N GLY A 128 5.32 -14.22 11.53
CA GLY A 128 4.30 -14.61 12.51
C GLY A 128 3.93 -13.47 13.46
N THR A 129 4.42 -12.25 13.22
CA THR A 129 4.15 -11.08 14.06
C THR A 129 3.51 -9.97 13.26
N TYR A 130 2.46 -9.38 13.82
CA TYR A 130 1.76 -8.24 13.24
C TYR A 130 1.07 -7.42 14.33
N GLU A 131 0.77 -6.18 14.01
CA GLU A 131 -0.10 -5.29 14.77
C GLU A 131 -1.34 -4.95 13.95
N THR A 132 -2.39 -4.49 14.62
CA THR A 132 -3.66 -4.14 13.96
C THR A 132 -4.05 -2.71 14.25
N LEU A 133 -4.84 -2.13 13.34
CA LEU A 133 -5.38 -0.79 13.48
C LEU A 133 -6.75 -0.74 12.81
N THR A 134 -7.70 -0.05 13.44
CA THR A 134 -9.05 0.13 12.90
C THR A 134 -9.09 1.40 12.05
N ASP A 135 -9.70 1.31 10.88
CA ASP A 135 -10.04 2.38 9.93
C ASP A 135 -8.88 3.17 9.31
N TYR A 136 -7.74 3.30 9.95
CA TYR A 136 -6.70 4.21 9.50
C TYR A 136 -5.52 3.50 8.83
N ILE A 137 -4.84 4.22 7.93
CA ILE A 137 -3.56 3.78 7.37
C ILE A 137 -2.50 3.77 8.49
N PRO A 138 -1.79 2.64 8.69
CA PRO A 138 -0.73 2.58 9.68
C PRO A 138 0.50 3.37 9.22
N LEU A 139 1.01 4.24 10.08
CA LEU A 139 2.17 5.08 9.85
C LEU A 139 3.29 4.79 10.85
N ARG A 140 4.52 5.04 10.44
CA ARG A 140 5.68 5.10 11.33
C ARG A 140 5.68 6.42 12.09
N GLY A 141 6.12 6.41 13.35
CA GLY A 141 6.14 7.60 14.21
C GLY A 141 4.74 7.97 14.72
N ASP A 142 4.41 9.25 14.74
CA ASP A 142 3.11 9.71 15.25
C ASP A 142 1.96 9.29 14.33
N GLN A 143 1.14 8.38 14.80
CA GLN A 143 -0.02 7.84 14.06
C GLN A 143 -1.09 8.93 13.83
N ASN A 144 -1.12 10.00 14.60
CA ASN A 144 -2.13 11.05 14.47
C ASN A 144 -1.74 12.18 13.51
N ASP A 145 -0.46 12.22 13.07
CA ASP A 145 0.01 13.21 12.12
C ASP A 145 -0.02 12.67 10.69
N SER A 146 -0.95 13.17 9.89
CA SER A 146 -1.07 12.90 8.44
C SER A 146 -0.45 14.00 7.56
N GLY A 147 0.27 14.95 8.13
CA GLY A 147 0.87 16.06 7.38
C GLY A 147 1.93 15.60 6.38
N ILE A 148 2.81 14.69 6.82
CA ILE A 148 3.86 14.07 6.01
C ILE A 148 3.63 12.55 5.98
N LEU A 149 3.40 12.00 4.81
CA LEU A 149 3.18 10.56 4.62
C LEU A 149 4.42 9.85 4.04
N GLU A 150 5.28 10.60 3.35
CA GLU A 150 6.46 10.05 2.69
C GLU A 150 7.42 9.41 3.70
N GLY A 151 7.87 8.19 3.40
CA GLY A 151 8.76 7.40 4.27
C GLY A 151 8.09 6.81 5.52
N ARG A 152 6.80 7.11 5.75
CA ARG A 152 6.09 6.68 6.95
C ARG A 152 5.08 5.56 6.73
N LEU A 153 4.76 5.25 5.49
CA LEU A 153 3.80 4.19 5.18
C LEU A 153 4.32 2.83 5.67
N LYS A 154 3.54 2.16 6.52
CA LYS A 154 3.85 0.81 7.00
C LYS A 154 3.39 -0.24 6.00
N GLY A 155 3.90 -1.45 6.18
CA GLY A 155 3.63 -2.57 5.30
C GLY A 155 3.43 -3.88 6.03
N ILE A 156 3.21 -4.94 5.26
CA ILE A 156 3.11 -6.31 5.76
C ILE A 156 3.43 -7.29 4.62
N SER A 157 4.00 -8.44 4.96
CA SER A 157 4.10 -9.55 4.01
C SER A 157 2.74 -10.19 3.75
N THR A 158 2.55 -10.77 2.55
CA THR A 158 1.33 -11.55 2.26
C THR A 158 1.13 -12.71 3.23
N PHE A 159 2.22 -13.30 3.75
CA PHE A 159 2.15 -14.39 4.72
C PHE A 159 1.62 -13.91 6.07
N ASP A 160 2.17 -12.83 6.61
CA ASP A 160 1.73 -12.32 7.92
C ASP A 160 0.33 -11.72 7.84
N PHE A 161 -0.02 -11.13 6.70
CA PHE A 161 -1.39 -10.66 6.48
C PHE A 161 -2.39 -11.81 6.43
N ALA A 162 -2.02 -12.94 5.81
CA ALA A 162 -2.87 -14.14 5.81
C ALA A 162 -3.04 -14.71 7.22
N ILE A 163 -1.99 -14.69 8.06
CA ILE A 163 -2.09 -15.07 9.48
C ILE A 163 -3.06 -14.15 10.21
N ALA A 164 -2.93 -12.83 10.04
CA ALA A 164 -3.84 -11.86 10.66
C ALA A 164 -5.30 -12.12 10.29
N ILE A 165 -5.58 -12.45 9.03
CA ILE A 165 -6.93 -12.80 8.56
C ILE A 165 -7.42 -14.11 9.19
N ALA A 166 -6.57 -15.14 9.28
CA ALA A 166 -6.93 -16.42 9.91
C ALA A 166 -7.23 -16.24 11.40
N ASP A 167 -6.37 -15.51 12.09
CA ASP A 167 -6.57 -15.18 13.51
C ASP A 167 -7.88 -14.42 13.75
N GLU A 168 -8.24 -13.48 12.88
CA GLU A 168 -9.51 -12.76 12.99
C GLU A 168 -10.71 -13.68 12.72
N ALA A 169 -10.60 -14.60 11.77
CA ALA A 169 -11.67 -15.57 11.51
C ALA A 169 -11.98 -16.46 12.74
N GLU A 170 -10.95 -16.72 13.57
CA GLU A 170 -11.09 -17.48 14.80
C GLU A 170 -11.54 -16.60 15.98
N ARG A 171 -10.90 -15.44 16.15
CA ARG A 171 -11.06 -14.59 17.35
C ARG A 171 -12.24 -13.62 17.26
N ARG A 172 -12.60 -13.19 16.05
CA ARG A 172 -13.71 -12.26 15.78
C ARG A 172 -13.63 -10.93 16.56
N ASN A 173 -12.42 -10.36 16.64
CA ASN A 173 -12.16 -9.13 17.36
C ASN A 173 -12.67 -7.87 16.64
N PHE A 174 -12.80 -7.92 15.32
CA PHE A 174 -13.18 -6.80 14.45
C PHE A 174 -14.55 -7.01 13.81
N ARG A 175 -15.50 -7.50 14.58
CA ARG A 175 -16.91 -7.63 14.12
C ARG A 175 -17.49 -6.25 13.81
N GLU A 176 -18.11 -6.13 12.64
CA GLU A 176 -18.70 -4.89 12.14
C GLU A 176 -17.70 -3.73 12.06
N GLN A 177 -16.43 -4.05 11.83
CA GLN A 177 -15.35 -3.07 11.75
C GLN A 177 -14.54 -3.22 10.47
N HIS A 178 -14.04 -2.07 10.00
CA HIS A 178 -13.00 -1.99 9.00
C HIS A 178 -11.64 -1.90 9.71
N TRP A 179 -10.69 -2.75 9.33
CA TRP A 179 -9.39 -2.83 9.98
C TRP A 179 -8.27 -3.15 9.01
N THR A 180 -7.07 -3.02 9.46
CA THR A 180 -5.84 -3.37 8.76
C THR A 180 -4.87 -4.07 9.71
N ALA A 181 -3.92 -4.82 9.15
CA ALA A 181 -2.77 -5.33 9.88
C ALA A 181 -1.48 -4.85 9.24
N TRP A 182 -0.44 -4.66 10.05
CA TRP A 182 0.88 -4.27 9.58
C TRP A 182 1.98 -4.96 10.41
N GLY A 183 3.17 -5.13 9.80
CA GLY A 183 4.31 -5.79 10.44
C GLY A 183 5.61 -5.35 9.79
N GLU A 184 6.69 -5.99 10.18
CA GLU A 184 7.98 -5.73 9.56
C GLU A 184 8.05 -6.33 8.15
N ILE A 185 8.55 -5.54 7.22
CA ILE A 185 8.79 -5.94 5.85
C ILE A 185 10.16 -5.42 5.42
N SER A 186 11.13 -6.34 5.32
CA SER A 186 12.52 -6.00 4.99
C SER A 186 12.73 -5.84 3.50
N ASP A 187 13.54 -4.85 3.11
CA ASP A 187 14.01 -4.64 1.75
C ASP A 187 15.24 -5.50 1.38
N ASP A 188 15.88 -6.11 2.38
CA ASP A 188 17.16 -6.82 2.21
C ASP A 188 16.98 -8.21 1.59
N GLU A 189 15.75 -8.72 1.53
CA GLU A 189 15.46 -10.03 0.98
C GLU A 189 14.63 -9.91 -0.30
N PRO A 190 15.02 -10.61 -1.38
CA PRO A 190 14.17 -10.71 -2.55
C PRO A 190 12.84 -11.34 -2.15
N ALA A 191 11.74 -10.71 -2.54
CA ALA A 191 10.43 -11.30 -2.35
C ALA A 191 10.39 -12.66 -3.05
N PRO A 192 9.98 -13.75 -2.36
CA PRO A 192 9.72 -15.00 -3.04
C PRO A 192 8.67 -14.75 -4.14
N SER A 193 8.78 -15.45 -5.24
CA SER A 193 7.79 -15.32 -6.32
C SER A 193 6.39 -15.55 -5.74
N PRO A 194 5.44 -14.62 -5.92
CA PRO A 194 4.09 -14.77 -5.41
C PRO A 194 3.29 -15.84 -6.16
N TYR A 195 3.83 -16.38 -7.23
CA TYR A 195 3.16 -17.36 -8.08
C TYR A 195 3.94 -18.67 -8.10
N ILE A 196 3.27 -19.72 -7.71
CA ILE A 196 3.65 -21.06 -8.11
C ILE A 196 3.41 -21.11 -9.62
N ASN A 197 4.43 -21.39 -10.39
CA ASN A 197 4.25 -21.73 -11.80
C ASN A 197 3.42 -23.01 -11.82
N LEU A 198 2.12 -22.87 -12.06
CA LEU A 198 1.21 -23.97 -12.29
C LEU A 198 1.44 -24.55 -13.69
#